data_6fb217eef32144a22483650c5cbb13ac
#
_entry.id   6fb217eef32144a22483650c5cbb13ac
#
_cell.length_a   1.000
_cell.length_b   1.000
_cell.length_c   1.000
_cell.angle_alpha   90.00
_cell.angle_beta   90.00
_cell.angle_gamma   90.00
#
_symmetry.space_group_name_H-M   'P 1'
#
loop_
_entity.id
_entity.type
_entity.pdbx_description
1 polymer ?
#
loop_
_entity_poly.entity_id
_entity_poly.type
_entity_poly.pdbx_seq_one_letter_code
_entity_poly.pdbx_strand_id
1 'polypeptide(L)'
;VTYSEFTNALSNPVLLGLVNVSPLSGSIIIELADNLGYAIVDRMLGGLGTPLDKPRDFSEIELLILERIYNVCVSLLPEPWSSVCEISPRLERIETNSQFAQIISPTEMIALVTLHIKIGDVEGLMNICLPYLTLESVMDKLNTKFWYSNLQEHDDKQYTDAIEALISKAKIPVKAVLGN
;
A
#
# COMPACT_ATOMS: atom_id res chain seq x y z
N VAL A 1 6.84 -14.10 4.85
CA VAL A 1 5.92 -15.25 4.63
C VAL A 1 6.07 -15.72 3.21
N THR A 2 5.79 -17.00 2.95
CA THR A 2 5.73 -17.53 1.59
C THR A 2 4.35 -17.34 0.99
N TYR A 3 4.28 -17.32 -0.34
CA TYR A 3 3.01 -17.22 -1.05
C TYR A 3 2.07 -18.39 -0.73
N SER A 4 2.63 -19.58 -0.56
CA SER A 4 1.88 -20.78 -0.16
C SER A 4 1.25 -20.62 1.24
N GLU A 5 1.96 -20.04 2.20
CA GLU A 5 1.40 -19.78 3.54
C GLU A 5 0.25 -18.79 3.46
N PHE A 6 0.37 -17.74 2.66
CA PHE A 6 -0.70 -16.77 2.43
C PHE A 6 -1.93 -17.44 1.80
N THR A 7 -1.77 -18.16 0.69
CA THR A 7 -2.91 -18.77 -0.03
C THR A 7 -3.60 -19.87 0.78
N ASN A 8 -2.87 -20.62 1.62
CA ASN A 8 -3.42 -21.63 2.48
C ASN A 8 -4.19 -21.06 3.68
N ALA A 9 -3.93 -19.81 4.05
CA ALA A 9 -4.64 -19.12 5.13
C ALA A 9 -5.96 -18.48 4.66
N LEU A 10 -6.20 -18.40 3.35
CA LEU A 10 -7.40 -17.79 2.79
C LEU A 10 -8.63 -18.67 3.01
N SER A 11 -9.74 -18.04 3.37
CA SER A 11 -11.06 -18.70 3.43
C SER A 11 -11.65 -18.90 2.02
N ASN A 12 -12.68 -19.73 1.92
CA ASN A 12 -13.54 -19.81 0.74
C ASN A 12 -14.99 -19.52 1.17
N PRO A 13 -15.69 -18.61 0.50
CA PRO A 13 -15.24 -17.76 -0.61
C PRO A 13 -14.19 -16.73 -0.19
N VAL A 14 -13.42 -16.23 -1.14
CA VAL A 14 -12.40 -15.20 -0.95
C VAL A 14 -12.63 -14.08 -1.96
N LEU A 15 -12.20 -12.86 -1.64
CA LEU A 15 -12.18 -11.73 -2.57
C LEU A 15 -10.75 -11.27 -2.80
N LEU A 16 -10.20 -11.56 -3.97
CA LEU A 16 -8.84 -11.23 -4.36
C LEU A 16 -8.87 -10.30 -5.58
N GLY A 17 -8.44 -9.07 -5.42
CA GLY A 17 -8.17 -8.16 -6.53
C GLY A 17 -6.73 -8.33 -6.99
N LEU A 18 -6.52 -8.77 -8.23
CA LEU A 18 -5.20 -8.82 -8.85
C LEU A 18 -4.92 -7.48 -9.50
N VAL A 19 -3.81 -6.85 -9.11
CA VAL A 19 -3.48 -5.48 -9.49
C VAL A 19 -2.09 -5.44 -10.12
N ASN A 20 -2.01 -5.06 -11.37
CA ASN A 20 -0.76 -4.73 -12.05
C ASN A 20 -0.25 -3.39 -11.52
N VAL A 21 1.04 -3.29 -11.24
CA VAL A 21 1.66 -2.08 -10.63
C VAL A 21 2.79 -1.51 -11.50
N SER A 22 2.54 -1.44 -12.81
CA SER A 22 3.52 -0.86 -13.75
C SER A 22 4.09 0.48 -13.24
N PRO A 23 5.42 0.75 -13.38
CA PRO A 23 6.43 -0.01 -14.14
C PRO A 23 7.08 -1.15 -13.35
N LEU A 24 6.67 -1.43 -12.12
CA LEU A 24 7.17 -2.58 -11.38
C LEU A 24 6.77 -3.89 -12.08
N SER A 25 7.61 -4.90 -11.97
CA SER A 25 7.35 -6.19 -12.60
C SER A 25 6.33 -7.00 -11.81
N GLY A 26 5.35 -7.59 -12.50
CA GLY A 26 4.35 -8.47 -11.90
C GLY A 26 3.14 -7.74 -11.33
N SER A 27 2.39 -8.45 -10.51
CA SER A 27 1.14 -7.99 -9.93
C SER A 27 1.14 -8.19 -8.42
N ILE A 28 0.38 -7.39 -7.72
CA ILE A 28 0.10 -7.53 -6.29
C ILE A 28 -1.31 -8.06 -6.10
N ILE A 29 -1.61 -8.59 -4.91
CA ILE A 29 -2.96 -9.02 -4.57
C ILE A 29 -3.48 -8.14 -3.45
N ILE A 30 -4.71 -7.66 -3.60
CA ILE A 30 -5.49 -7.04 -2.53
C ILE A 30 -6.58 -8.04 -2.16
N GLU A 31 -6.47 -8.63 -0.96
CA GLU A 31 -7.50 -9.49 -0.39
C GLU A 31 -8.40 -8.65 0.51
N LEU A 32 -9.69 -8.85 0.37
CA LEU A 32 -10.72 -8.27 1.24
C LEU A 32 -11.51 -9.40 1.89
N ALA A 33 -11.66 -9.35 3.21
CA ALA A 33 -12.49 -10.32 3.92
C ALA A 33 -13.92 -10.32 3.36
N ASP A 34 -14.51 -11.48 3.20
CA ASP A 34 -15.82 -11.69 2.58
C ASP A 34 -16.94 -10.91 3.28
N ASN A 35 -16.93 -10.90 4.63
CA ASN A 35 -17.89 -10.14 5.42
C ASN A 35 -17.87 -8.63 5.14
N LEU A 36 -16.66 -8.07 4.90
CA LEU A 36 -16.53 -6.67 4.44
C LEU A 36 -17.08 -6.49 3.04
N GLY A 37 -16.83 -7.45 2.15
CA GLY A 37 -17.37 -7.44 0.78
C GLY A 37 -18.90 -7.37 0.79
N TYR A 38 -19.57 -8.19 1.59
CA TYR A 38 -21.04 -8.14 1.71
C TYR A 38 -21.54 -6.84 2.33
N ALA A 39 -20.88 -6.34 3.39
CA ALA A 39 -21.25 -5.08 4.01
C ALA A 39 -21.12 -3.90 3.05
N ILE A 40 -20.08 -3.90 2.22
CA ILE A 40 -19.88 -2.88 1.17
C ILE A 40 -21.02 -2.94 0.14
N VAL A 41 -21.32 -4.13 -0.37
CA VAL A 41 -22.37 -4.33 -1.36
C VAL A 41 -23.71 -3.87 -0.80
N ASP A 42 -24.07 -4.31 0.41
CA ASP A 42 -25.32 -3.91 1.08
C ASP A 42 -25.42 -2.38 1.21
N ARG A 43 -24.36 -1.73 1.67
CA ARG A 43 -24.27 -0.27 1.77
C ARG A 43 -24.43 0.45 0.43
N MET A 44 -23.78 -0.07 -0.60
CA MET A 44 -23.86 0.51 -1.95
C MET A 44 -25.25 0.40 -2.55
N LEU A 45 -26.02 -0.60 -2.13
CA LEU A 45 -27.42 -0.80 -2.51
C LEU A 45 -28.43 -0.09 -1.60
N GLY A 46 -27.95 0.65 -0.59
CA GLY A 46 -28.76 1.45 0.33
C GLY A 46 -29.15 0.75 1.63
N GLY A 47 -28.55 -0.40 1.93
CA GLY A 47 -28.71 -1.12 3.18
C GLY A 47 -27.87 -0.54 4.34
N LEU A 48 -27.96 -1.19 5.50
CA LEU A 48 -27.28 -0.77 6.73
C LEU A 48 -25.85 -1.32 6.84
N GLY A 49 -25.44 -2.21 5.94
CA GLY A 49 -24.16 -2.92 5.99
C GLY A 49 -24.18 -4.00 7.07
N THR A 50 -25.24 -4.79 7.11
CA THR A 50 -25.36 -5.90 8.05
C THR A 50 -24.57 -7.10 7.59
N PRO A 51 -23.94 -7.85 8.51
CA PRO A 51 -23.24 -9.08 8.14
C PRO A 51 -24.24 -10.13 7.62
N LEU A 52 -23.77 -10.96 6.69
CA LEU A 52 -24.53 -12.13 6.26
C LEU A 52 -24.50 -13.23 7.33
N ASP A 53 -25.65 -13.84 7.58
CA ASP A 53 -25.74 -14.97 8.53
C ASP A 53 -24.91 -16.19 8.11
N LYS A 54 -24.77 -16.38 6.80
CA LYS A 54 -23.96 -17.46 6.22
C LYS A 54 -23.18 -16.97 5.00
N PRO A 55 -21.87 -17.24 4.96
CA PRO A 55 -21.07 -16.99 3.78
C PRO A 55 -21.63 -17.75 2.56
N ARG A 56 -21.63 -17.11 1.41
CA ARG A 56 -22.00 -17.69 0.11
C ARG A 56 -21.12 -17.09 -0.98
N ASP A 57 -21.18 -17.66 -2.15
CA ASP A 57 -20.51 -17.06 -3.32
C ASP A 57 -21.13 -15.70 -3.67
N PHE A 58 -20.29 -14.79 -4.14
CA PHE A 58 -20.73 -13.51 -4.67
C PHE A 58 -21.39 -13.68 -6.03
N SER A 59 -22.52 -13.04 -6.24
CA SER A 59 -23.16 -12.97 -7.54
C SER A 59 -22.39 -12.05 -8.50
N GLU A 60 -22.61 -12.18 -9.81
CA GLU A 60 -21.99 -11.33 -10.84
C GLU A 60 -22.26 -9.84 -10.60
N ILE A 61 -23.47 -9.48 -10.16
CA ILE A 61 -23.82 -8.09 -9.86
C ILE A 61 -23.03 -7.56 -8.64
N GLU A 62 -22.88 -8.38 -7.61
CA GLU A 62 -22.10 -8.02 -6.42
C GLU A 62 -20.62 -7.84 -6.79
N LEU A 63 -20.09 -8.71 -7.64
CA LEU A 63 -18.71 -8.59 -8.13
C LEU A 63 -18.49 -7.31 -8.94
N LEU A 64 -19.43 -6.88 -9.77
CA LEU A 64 -19.35 -5.60 -10.49
C LEU A 64 -19.34 -4.40 -9.54
N ILE A 65 -20.10 -4.46 -8.45
CA ILE A 65 -20.07 -3.41 -7.41
C ILE A 65 -18.70 -3.41 -6.72
N LEU A 66 -18.21 -4.58 -6.35
CA LEU A 66 -16.90 -4.72 -5.70
C LEU A 66 -15.75 -4.30 -6.61
N GLU A 67 -15.81 -4.61 -7.90
CA GLU A 67 -14.83 -4.16 -8.89
C GLU A 67 -14.69 -2.63 -8.88
N ARG A 68 -15.80 -1.91 -8.78
CA ARG A 68 -15.77 -0.45 -8.64
C ARG A 68 -15.04 0.00 -7.38
N ILE A 69 -15.25 -0.70 -6.26
CA ILE A 69 -14.55 -0.40 -4.99
C ILE A 69 -13.07 -0.71 -5.10
N TYR A 70 -12.71 -1.87 -5.68
CA TYR A 70 -11.30 -2.20 -5.93
C TYR A 70 -10.62 -1.15 -6.82
N ASN A 71 -11.29 -0.66 -7.86
CA ASN A 71 -10.73 0.39 -8.72
C ASN A 71 -10.50 1.69 -7.94
N VAL A 72 -11.37 2.05 -6.98
CA VAL A 72 -11.15 3.19 -6.08
C VAL A 72 -9.92 2.94 -5.20
N CYS A 73 -9.80 1.78 -4.55
CA CYS A 73 -8.64 1.42 -3.74
C CYS A 73 -7.35 1.48 -4.55
N VAL A 74 -7.36 0.93 -5.76
CA VAL A 74 -6.22 0.91 -6.68
C VAL A 74 -5.81 2.33 -7.08
N SER A 75 -6.77 3.22 -7.32
CA SER A 75 -6.50 4.62 -7.68
C SER A 75 -5.82 5.44 -6.56
N LEU A 76 -5.89 4.97 -5.32
CA LEU A 76 -5.24 5.61 -4.16
C LEU A 76 -3.81 5.10 -3.92
N LEU A 77 -3.39 4.00 -4.54
CA LEU A 77 -2.05 3.44 -4.37
C LEU A 77 -0.90 4.36 -4.82
N PRO A 78 -1.01 5.17 -5.89
CA PRO A 78 0.10 6.02 -6.33
C PRO A 78 0.57 7.02 -5.28
N GLU A 79 -0.32 7.54 -4.46
CA GLU A 79 0.02 8.55 -3.45
C GLU A 79 1.04 8.06 -2.42
N PRO A 80 0.82 6.95 -1.69
CA PRO A 80 1.81 6.42 -0.75
C PRO A 80 3.09 5.91 -1.42
N TRP A 81 3.04 5.53 -2.71
CA TRP A 81 4.20 5.06 -3.45
C TRP A 81 5.05 6.18 -4.06
N SER A 82 4.54 7.40 -4.12
CA SER A 82 5.21 8.54 -4.77
C SER A 82 6.62 8.83 -4.24
N SER A 83 6.87 8.55 -2.96
CA SER A 83 8.19 8.70 -2.33
C SER A 83 9.20 7.60 -2.72
N VAL A 84 8.73 6.48 -3.25
CA VAL A 84 9.56 5.34 -3.65
C VAL A 84 9.71 5.27 -5.16
N CYS A 85 8.59 5.23 -5.87
CA CYS A 85 8.52 5.25 -7.34
C CYS A 85 7.12 5.66 -7.80
N GLU A 86 7.04 6.26 -8.98
CA GLU A 86 5.76 6.50 -9.64
C GLU A 86 5.22 5.19 -10.19
N ILE A 87 4.03 4.82 -9.76
CA ILE A 87 3.32 3.62 -10.24
C ILE A 87 2.02 4.02 -10.94
N SER A 88 1.61 3.21 -11.90
CA SER A 88 0.33 3.30 -12.61
C SER A 88 -0.45 2.01 -12.40
N PRO A 89 -1.04 1.82 -11.22
CA PRO A 89 -1.69 0.56 -10.88
C PRO A 89 -2.99 0.39 -11.65
N ARG A 90 -3.30 -0.86 -12.02
CA ARG A 90 -4.56 -1.24 -12.68
C ARG A 90 -5.08 -2.55 -12.12
N LEU A 91 -6.35 -2.58 -11.80
CA LEU A 91 -7.04 -3.82 -11.49
C LEU A 91 -7.10 -4.68 -12.76
N GLU A 92 -6.56 -5.89 -12.70
CA GLU A 92 -6.62 -6.85 -13.82
C GLU A 92 -7.91 -7.64 -13.78
N ARG A 93 -8.23 -8.20 -12.61
CA ARG A 93 -9.43 -9.00 -12.37
C ARG A 93 -9.67 -9.22 -10.89
N ILE A 94 -10.87 -9.66 -10.55
CA ILE A 94 -11.23 -10.16 -9.23
C ILE A 94 -11.37 -11.68 -9.30
N GLU A 95 -10.79 -12.39 -8.35
CA GLU A 95 -10.91 -13.82 -8.17
C GLU A 95 -11.63 -14.13 -6.85
N THR A 96 -12.54 -15.07 -6.88
CA THR A 96 -13.28 -15.54 -5.71
C THR A 96 -12.81 -16.90 -5.21
N ASN A 97 -11.86 -17.50 -5.91
CA ASN A 97 -11.21 -18.75 -5.55
C ASN A 97 -9.70 -18.56 -5.50
N SER A 98 -9.09 -18.86 -4.36
CA SER A 98 -7.64 -18.71 -4.14
C SER A 98 -6.77 -19.51 -5.10
N GLN A 99 -7.29 -20.63 -5.64
CA GLN A 99 -6.55 -21.46 -6.60
C GLN A 99 -6.30 -20.76 -7.95
N PHE A 100 -7.16 -19.83 -8.33
CA PHE A 100 -7.00 -19.08 -9.59
C PHE A 100 -6.18 -17.79 -9.44
N ALA A 101 -5.80 -17.43 -8.22
CA ALA A 101 -4.98 -16.25 -7.95
C ALA A 101 -3.47 -16.54 -7.97
N GLN A 102 -3.05 -17.64 -8.56
CA GLN A 102 -1.62 -18.02 -8.62
C GLN A 102 -0.86 -17.10 -9.59
N ILE A 103 -0.29 -16.01 -9.04
CA ILE A 103 0.48 -15.00 -9.80
C ILE A 103 2.00 -15.23 -9.72
N ILE A 104 2.46 -16.01 -8.76
CA ILE A 104 3.86 -16.31 -8.49
C ILE A 104 4.05 -17.76 -8.03
N SER A 105 5.30 -18.21 -7.90
CA SER A 105 5.61 -19.52 -7.34
C SER A 105 5.14 -19.65 -5.89
N PRO A 106 4.63 -20.82 -5.44
CA PRO A 106 4.24 -21.07 -4.05
C PRO A 106 5.35 -20.82 -3.03
N THR A 107 6.60 -20.99 -3.43
CA THR A 107 7.79 -20.80 -2.56
C THR A 107 8.31 -19.37 -2.54
N GLU A 108 7.73 -18.49 -3.36
CA GLU A 108 8.13 -17.09 -3.42
C GLU A 108 7.85 -16.37 -2.11
N MET A 109 8.78 -15.48 -1.74
CA MET A 109 8.63 -14.63 -0.55
C MET A 109 7.72 -13.46 -0.85
N ILE A 110 6.85 -13.14 0.08
CA ILE A 110 5.95 -12.00 0.00
C ILE A 110 6.05 -11.12 1.25
N ALA A 111 5.85 -9.83 1.07
CA ALA A 111 5.51 -8.93 2.14
C ALA A 111 3.98 -8.84 2.24
N LEU A 112 3.45 -8.89 3.45
CA LEU A 112 2.02 -8.83 3.71
C LEU A 112 1.72 -7.60 4.57
N VAL A 113 0.92 -6.69 4.04
CA VAL A 113 0.41 -5.53 4.78
C VAL A 113 -1.04 -5.81 5.14
N THR A 114 -1.33 -5.87 6.44
CA THR A 114 -2.67 -6.14 6.95
C THR A 114 -3.28 -4.87 7.52
N LEU A 115 -4.46 -4.51 7.02
CA LEU A 115 -5.27 -3.38 7.47
C LEU A 115 -6.53 -3.91 8.16
N HIS A 116 -6.83 -3.37 9.33
CA HIS A 116 -8.08 -3.66 10.02
C HIS A 116 -9.14 -2.63 9.59
N ILE A 117 -10.23 -3.10 9.00
CA ILE A 117 -11.30 -2.25 8.46
C ILE A 117 -12.58 -2.47 9.26
N LYS A 118 -13.26 -1.37 9.55
CA LYS A 118 -14.57 -1.35 10.19
C LYS A 118 -15.57 -0.59 9.36
N ILE A 119 -16.71 -1.23 9.05
CA ILE A 119 -17.82 -0.63 8.30
C ILE A 119 -19.10 -0.80 9.14
N GLY A 120 -19.50 0.25 9.84
CA GLY A 120 -20.58 0.14 10.82
C GLY A 120 -20.20 -0.83 11.95
N ASP A 121 -20.96 -1.92 12.08
CA ASP A 121 -20.70 -2.97 13.08
C ASP A 121 -19.93 -4.16 12.52
N VAL A 122 -19.61 -4.16 11.23
CA VAL A 122 -18.82 -5.21 10.57
C VAL A 122 -17.34 -4.85 10.61
N GLU A 123 -16.53 -5.75 11.14
CA GLU A 123 -15.07 -5.64 11.19
C GLU A 123 -14.43 -6.79 10.40
N GLY A 124 -13.35 -6.50 9.72
CA GLY A 124 -12.61 -7.49 8.94
C GLY A 124 -11.22 -7.00 8.55
N LEU A 125 -10.50 -7.83 7.83
CA LEU A 125 -9.15 -7.55 7.37
C LEU A 125 -9.13 -7.27 5.87
N MET A 126 -8.23 -6.38 5.48
CA MET A 126 -7.77 -6.23 4.11
C MET A 126 -6.27 -6.52 4.11
N ASN A 127 -5.85 -7.45 3.28
CA ASN A 127 -4.45 -7.80 3.13
C ASN A 127 -3.94 -7.35 1.76
N ILE A 128 -2.77 -6.71 1.74
CA ILE A 128 -2.07 -6.37 0.51
C ILE A 128 -0.84 -7.27 0.44
N CYS A 129 -0.86 -8.21 -0.49
CA CYS A 129 0.22 -9.14 -0.75
C CYS A 129 1.14 -8.58 -1.82
N LEU A 130 2.40 -8.32 -1.45
CA LEU A 130 3.44 -7.72 -2.27
C LEU A 130 4.53 -8.78 -2.52
N PRO A 131 4.62 -9.38 -3.72
CA PRO A 131 5.68 -10.31 -4.04
C PRO A 131 7.06 -9.65 -3.98
N TYR A 132 8.06 -10.39 -3.48
CA TYR A 132 9.44 -9.88 -3.42
C TYR A 132 9.96 -9.50 -4.81
N LEU A 133 9.68 -10.30 -5.83
CA LEU A 133 10.08 -9.99 -7.21
C LEU A 133 9.51 -8.66 -7.72
N THR A 134 8.32 -8.28 -7.29
CA THR A 134 7.70 -6.99 -7.64
C THR A 134 8.43 -5.84 -6.92
N LEU A 135 8.88 -6.06 -5.69
CA LEU A 135 9.57 -5.06 -4.87
C LEU A 135 11.07 -4.94 -5.15
N GLU A 136 11.69 -5.96 -5.77
CA GLU A 136 13.15 -6.09 -5.92
C GLU A 136 13.79 -4.82 -6.48
N SER A 137 13.19 -4.23 -7.51
CA SER A 137 13.74 -3.03 -8.17
C SER A 137 13.71 -1.76 -7.31
N VAL A 138 12.94 -1.76 -6.22
CA VAL A 138 12.77 -0.61 -5.33
C VAL A 138 13.19 -0.88 -3.87
N MET A 139 13.74 -2.07 -3.61
CA MET A 139 14.15 -2.48 -2.25
C MET A 139 15.15 -1.52 -1.62
N ASP A 140 16.08 -0.97 -2.39
CA ASP A 140 17.07 0.00 -1.89
C ASP A 140 16.39 1.27 -1.36
N LYS A 141 15.31 1.70 -2.02
CA LYS A 141 14.52 2.87 -1.64
C LYS A 141 13.58 2.59 -0.46
N LEU A 142 13.20 1.33 -0.25
CA LEU A 142 12.38 0.90 0.88
C LEU A 142 13.19 0.69 2.16
N ASN A 143 14.53 0.74 2.09
CA ASN A 143 15.38 0.59 3.25
C ASN A 143 15.24 1.81 4.18
N THR A 144 15.09 1.57 5.48
CA THR A 144 14.97 2.62 6.50
C THR A 144 16.12 3.62 6.49
N LYS A 145 17.33 3.21 6.10
CA LYS A 145 18.47 4.12 5.95
C LYS A 145 18.23 5.20 4.89
N PHE A 146 17.56 4.86 3.80
CA PHE A 146 17.23 5.82 2.74
C PHE A 146 16.21 6.88 3.24
N TRP A 147 15.24 6.46 4.04
CA TRP A 147 14.25 7.37 4.62
C TRP A 147 14.88 8.34 5.62
N TYR A 148 15.78 7.85 6.48
CA TYR A 148 16.48 8.70 7.43
C TYR A 148 17.47 9.66 6.76
N SER A 149 18.15 9.27 5.68
CA SER A 149 19.02 10.16 4.93
C SER A 149 18.25 11.28 4.23
N ASN A 150 17.09 10.97 3.63
CA ASN A 150 16.25 11.99 2.97
C ASN A 150 15.59 12.95 3.98
N LEU A 151 15.24 12.50 5.17
CA LEU A 151 14.74 13.36 6.25
C LEU A 151 15.84 14.29 6.77
N GLN A 152 17.08 13.78 6.91
CA GLN A 152 18.23 14.61 7.31
C GLN A 152 18.60 15.62 6.22
N GLU A 153 18.60 15.25 4.93
CA GLU A 153 18.87 16.21 3.86
C GLU A 153 17.84 17.34 3.75
N HIS A 154 16.58 17.08 4.09
CA HIS A 154 15.54 18.12 4.09
C HIS A 154 15.66 19.06 5.30
N ASP A 155 15.95 18.50 6.47
CA ASP A 155 16.23 19.31 7.67
C ASP A 155 17.56 20.07 7.52
N ASP A 156 18.63 19.42 7.05
CA ASP A 156 19.94 20.05 6.87
C ASP A 156 19.89 21.24 5.88
N LYS A 157 19.14 21.16 4.79
CA LYS A 157 18.99 22.31 3.86
C LYS A 157 18.28 23.48 4.52
N GLN A 158 17.23 23.25 5.26
CA GLN A 158 16.48 24.31 5.92
C GLN A 158 17.32 24.96 7.05
N TYR A 159 18.12 24.17 7.78
CA TYR A 159 19.05 24.67 8.77
C TYR A 159 20.26 25.36 8.14
N THR A 160 20.79 24.85 7.05
CA THR A 160 21.93 25.46 6.33
C THR A 160 21.58 26.85 5.81
N ASP A 161 20.42 27.01 5.16
CA ASP A 161 19.95 28.32 4.67
C ASP A 161 19.70 29.31 5.82
N ALA A 162 19.17 28.83 6.95
CA ALA A 162 18.99 29.67 8.15
C ALA A 162 20.31 30.08 8.79
N ILE A 163 21.29 29.16 8.83
CA ILE A 163 22.64 29.44 9.36
C ILE A 163 23.40 30.38 8.45
N GLU A 164 23.36 30.21 7.12
CA GLU A 164 23.96 31.14 6.15
C GLU A 164 23.38 32.55 6.28
N ALA A 165 22.06 32.68 6.44
CA ALA A 165 21.40 33.95 6.64
C ALA A 165 21.78 34.63 7.97
N LEU A 166 22.09 33.87 9.01
CA LEU A 166 22.58 34.36 10.28
C LEU A 166 24.05 34.76 10.21
N ILE A 167 24.91 33.95 9.58
CA ILE A 167 26.34 34.24 9.40
C ILE A 167 26.55 35.50 8.54
N SER A 168 25.77 35.64 7.46
CA SER A 168 25.87 36.81 6.57
C SER A 168 25.48 38.13 7.26
N LYS A 169 24.69 38.06 8.34
CA LYS A 169 24.29 39.22 9.17
C LYS A 169 25.16 39.41 10.40
N ALA A 170 26.04 38.47 10.73
CA ALA A 170 26.88 38.52 11.89
C ALA A 170 27.98 39.60 11.75
N LYS A 171 28.06 40.55 12.69
CA LYS A 171 29.15 41.52 12.76
C LYS A 171 30.31 40.90 13.54
N ILE A 172 31.39 40.57 12.84
CA ILE A 172 32.62 40.05 13.46
C ILE A 172 33.56 41.24 13.74
N PRO A 173 33.90 41.54 15.01
CA PRO A 173 34.88 42.57 15.30
C PRO A 173 36.27 42.05 14.93
N VAL A 174 36.92 42.71 14.00
CA VAL A 174 38.31 42.43 13.64
C VAL A 174 39.21 43.43 14.36
N LYS A 175 40.17 42.91 15.19
CA LYS A 175 41.16 43.70 15.90
C LYS A 175 42.54 43.47 15.24
N ALA A 176 43.08 44.48 14.58
CA ALA A 176 44.46 44.46 14.13
C ALA A 176 45.41 44.89 15.27
N VAL A 177 46.37 44.08 15.61
CA VAL A 177 47.46 44.42 16.53
C VAL A 177 48.67 44.80 15.69
N LEU A 178 49.00 46.08 15.64
CA LEU A 178 50.25 46.55 15.07
C LEU A 178 51.34 46.32 16.08
N GLY A 179 52.26 45.43 15.80
CA GLY A 179 53.42 45.23 16.66
C GLY A 179 54.37 46.45 16.66
N ASN A 180 54.96 46.71 17.81
CA ASN A 180 56.04 47.68 17.92
C ASN A 180 57.32 47.08 17.33
#